data_b809e73a8e7304aeadefc9a83c39c095
#
_entry.id   b809e73a8e7304aeadefc9a83c39c095
#
_cell.length_a   1.000
_cell.length_b   1.000
_cell.length_c   1.000
_cell.angle_alpha   90.00
_cell.angle_beta   90.00
_cell.angle_gamma   90.00
#
_symmetry.space_group_name_H-M   'P 1'
#
loop_
_entity.id
_entity.type
_entity.pdbx_description
1 polymer ?
#
loop_
_entity_poly.entity_id
_entity_poly.type
_entity_poly.pdbx_seq_one_letter_code
_entity_poly.pdbx_strand_id
1 'polypeptide(L)'
;MRANWVNAAVALLGLLLVGCGSGGGGAQPVGEDMGLSQGAGPDGSYFAQSPDSSGQDIQTRWPVLFSHAWSRIADTSFQGDAPHPVNEFERYGVKKALEAEGVVVYQPDKLAFASHERRGQLLYKKCAGETIEEILCEGEDPQVVDGVHAATFHYCGRAELRARHGFADEQSCREGLQFNIICHSQGCPDSRYMMAAVQNEFSGELMYRHVASWTSMAGANKGTAQAEAVQELLLACTQPGCRSLVLDAAFGAASLFQNQALILQGGESVVALTRKYMTVTTDMECEPSAETRCPPSFNERYPLPEDPSHPILYQSFTSQIDDINHPCYMESRLYWEIVSNREGPNDGNISVDSQRFTTYGPGEGGGATPVIPRWASATSTDSTQPHPGLDHMAYSSSEVPGMEGVSCLGEDNSAFEFSRVGLYRDIVAELAGWGY
;
A
#
# COMPACT_ATOMS: atom_id res chain seq x y z
N MET A 1 30.08 -12.21 -7.27
CA MET A 1 29.40 -13.51 -7.47
C MET A 1 27.90 -13.46 -7.17
N ARG A 2 27.38 -12.52 -6.36
CA ARG A 2 25.93 -12.41 -6.03
C ARG A 2 25.05 -11.87 -7.18
N ALA A 3 25.56 -10.94 -7.99
CA ALA A 3 24.80 -10.35 -9.11
C ALA A 3 24.41 -11.35 -10.21
N ASN A 4 25.16 -12.44 -10.38
CA ASN A 4 24.86 -13.43 -11.43
C ASN A 4 23.68 -14.36 -11.09
N TRP A 5 23.33 -14.52 -9.81
CA TRP A 5 22.22 -15.38 -9.38
C TRP A 5 20.85 -14.71 -9.55
N VAL A 6 20.77 -13.40 -9.29
CA VAL A 6 19.53 -12.62 -9.50
C VAL A 6 19.19 -12.61 -10.99
N ASN A 7 20.16 -12.36 -11.86
CA ASN A 7 19.96 -12.42 -13.31
C ASN A 7 19.59 -13.83 -13.81
N ALA A 8 20.11 -14.89 -13.19
CA ALA A 8 19.75 -16.26 -13.51
C ALA A 8 18.34 -16.62 -13.04
N ALA A 9 17.90 -16.13 -11.88
CA ALA A 9 16.56 -16.34 -11.37
C ALA A 9 15.53 -15.56 -12.19
N VAL A 10 15.83 -14.31 -12.57
CA VAL A 10 14.98 -13.51 -13.48
C VAL A 10 14.92 -14.13 -14.87
N ALA A 11 16.04 -14.67 -15.40
CA ALA A 11 16.06 -15.40 -16.67
C ALA A 11 15.27 -16.73 -16.57
N LEU A 12 15.30 -17.41 -15.43
CA LEU A 12 14.52 -18.63 -15.19
C LEU A 12 13.03 -18.32 -15.09
N LEU A 13 12.65 -17.23 -14.43
CA LEU A 13 11.28 -16.71 -14.38
C LEU A 13 10.76 -16.35 -15.80
N GLY A 14 11.59 -15.66 -16.58
CA GLY A 14 11.28 -15.32 -17.98
C GLY A 14 11.14 -16.54 -18.87
N LEU A 15 11.99 -17.57 -18.71
CA LEU A 15 11.94 -18.82 -19.47
C LEU A 15 10.73 -19.70 -19.11
N LEU A 16 10.32 -19.71 -17.83
CA LEU A 16 9.14 -20.46 -17.39
C LEU A 16 7.84 -19.81 -17.87
N LEU A 17 7.79 -18.47 -17.95
CA LEU A 17 6.62 -17.74 -18.46
C LEU A 17 6.47 -17.81 -19.98
N VAL A 18 7.58 -17.95 -20.73
CA VAL A 18 7.57 -18.12 -22.18
C VAL A 18 7.22 -19.56 -22.60
N GLY A 19 7.48 -20.55 -21.72
CA GLY A 19 7.25 -21.97 -22.02
C GLY A 19 5.80 -22.44 -21.92
N CYS A 20 4.89 -21.67 -21.31
CA CYS A 20 3.47 -22.04 -21.12
C CYS A 20 2.47 -21.31 -22.05
N GLY A 21 2.96 -20.52 -22.99
CA GLY A 21 2.13 -19.63 -23.81
C GLY A 21 2.04 -20.00 -25.28
N SER A 22 1.57 -21.20 -25.64
CA SER A 22 1.11 -21.49 -27.02
C SER A 22 -0.37 -21.83 -27.04
N GLY A 23 -1.19 -20.85 -26.73
CA GLY A 23 -2.64 -20.87 -26.92
C GLY A 23 -3.05 -19.52 -27.48
N GLY A 24 -3.07 -19.40 -28.81
CA GLY A 24 -3.41 -18.18 -29.52
C GLY A 24 -4.85 -17.74 -29.23
N GLY A 25 -5.00 -16.71 -28.48
CA GLY A 25 -6.16 -15.87 -28.41
C GLY A 25 -5.65 -14.44 -28.56
N GLY A 26 -5.71 -13.90 -29.79
CA GLY A 26 -5.34 -12.52 -30.05
C GLY A 26 -6.26 -11.58 -29.29
N ALA A 27 -5.83 -11.13 -28.14
CA ALA A 27 -6.35 -9.91 -27.58
C ALA A 27 -5.88 -8.79 -28.52
N GLN A 28 -6.81 -8.24 -29.28
CA GLN A 28 -6.55 -6.97 -29.98
C GLN A 28 -6.15 -5.96 -28.90
N PRO A 29 -5.13 -5.14 -29.17
CA PRO A 29 -4.89 -3.98 -28.34
C PRO A 29 -6.18 -3.14 -28.44
N VAL A 30 -6.84 -2.95 -27.33
CA VAL A 30 -7.88 -1.94 -27.19
C VAL A 30 -7.12 -0.60 -27.13
N GLY A 31 -6.65 -0.21 -28.27
CA GLY A 31 -6.18 1.11 -28.56
C GLY A 31 -7.39 1.97 -28.90
N GLU A 32 -8.28 2.18 -27.96
CA GLU A 32 -9.02 3.42 -27.93
C GLU A 32 -8.09 4.45 -27.31
N ASP A 33 -7.69 5.35 -28.18
CA ASP A 33 -7.03 6.61 -27.92
C ASP A 33 -7.83 7.35 -26.82
N MET A 34 -7.61 6.94 -25.57
CA MET A 34 -7.99 7.76 -24.45
C MET A 34 -6.98 8.89 -24.45
N GLY A 35 -7.31 9.94 -25.22
CA GLY A 35 -6.59 11.19 -25.26
C GLY A 35 -6.48 11.78 -23.85
N LEU A 36 -5.61 11.19 -23.05
CA LEU A 36 -5.18 11.71 -21.77
C LEU A 36 -4.34 12.93 -22.10
N SER A 37 -4.99 14.10 -22.10
CA SER A 37 -4.27 15.35 -22.03
C SER A 37 -3.28 15.24 -20.86
N GLN A 38 -2.01 15.50 -21.16
CA GLN A 38 -0.96 15.52 -20.15
C GLN A 38 -1.47 16.25 -18.91
N GLY A 39 -1.53 15.56 -17.78
CA GLY A 39 -1.75 16.12 -16.46
C GLY A 39 -3.14 16.04 -15.83
N ALA A 40 -4.17 15.59 -16.53
CA ALA A 40 -5.48 15.40 -15.89
C ALA A 40 -5.83 13.91 -15.79
N GLY A 41 -6.25 13.45 -14.62
CA GLY A 41 -6.92 12.16 -14.48
C GLY A 41 -8.15 12.11 -15.40
N PRO A 42 -8.65 10.89 -15.76
CA PRO A 42 -9.79 10.74 -16.68
C PRO A 42 -11.07 11.41 -16.20
N ASP A 43 -11.14 11.86 -14.98
CA ASP A 43 -12.21 12.63 -14.35
C ASP A 43 -11.88 14.12 -14.17
N GLY A 44 -10.70 14.56 -14.68
CA GLY A 44 -10.23 15.94 -14.50
C GLY A 44 -9.67 16.25 -13.10
N SER A 45 -9.64 15.27 -12.18
CA SER A 45 -9.08 15.42 -10.84
C SER A 45 -7.57 15.28 -10.87
N TYR A 46 -6.87 16.39 -10.98
CA TYR A 46 -5.43 16.45 -10.91
C TYR A 46 -4.98 16.90 -9.53
N PHE A 47 -4.13 16.11 -8.89
CA PHE A 47 -3.42 16.52 -7.69
C PHE A 47 -2.03 17.01 -8.12
N ALA A 48 -1.91 18.31 -8.33
CA ALA A 48 -0.60 18.93 -8.52
C ALA A 48 0.05 19.11 -7.15
N GLN A 49 1.29 18.66 -7.00
CA GLN A 49 2.10 19.12 -5.86
C GLN A 49 2.15 20.64 -5.92
N SER A 50 1.76 21.28 -4.82
CA SER A 50 1.88 22.74 -4.71
C SER A 50 3.36 23.08 -4.63
N PRO A 51 3.91 23.86 -5.58
CA PRO A 51 5.31 24.26 -5.50
C PRO A 51 5.60 25.17 -4.30
N ASP A 52 4.60 25.60 -3.55
CA ASP A 52 4.75 26.61 -2.49
C ASP A 52 3.75 26.42 -1.34
N SER A 53 3.65 25.19 -0.81
CA SER A 53 2.94 24.96 0.44
C SER A 53 3.74 25.37 1.68
N SER A 54 4.96 25.90 1.51
CA SER A 54 5.78 26.44 2.58
C SER A 54 5.09 27.62 3.26
N GLY A 55 4.46 27.38 4.41
CA GLY A 55 3.77 28.40 5.21
C GLY A 55 2.30 28.13 5.48
N GLN A 56 1.71 27.09 4.90
CA GLN A 56 0.39 26.63 5.30
C GLN A 56 0.47 25.84 6.62
N ASP A 57 -0.46 26.09 7.52
CA ASP A 57 -0.63 25.22 8.69
C ASP A 57 -1.13 23.85 8.22
N ILE A 58 -0.29 22.84 8.40
CA ILE A 58 -0.62 21.46 8.01
C ILE A 58 -1.07 20.62 9.21
N GLN A 59 -1.33 21.21 10.36
CA GLN A 59 -1.79 20.50 11.53
C GLN A 59 -3.22 20.00 11.30
N THR A 60 -3.33 18.70 11.04
CA THR A 60 -4.64 18.03 10.94
C THR A 60 -5.36 18.03 12.29
N ARG A 61 -6.69 18.05 12.23
CA ARG A 61 -7.53 17.88 13.41
C ARG A 61 -7.23 16.55 14.10
N TRP A 62 -7.16 15.46 13.35
CA TRP A 62 -6.92 14.12 13.86
C TRP A 62 -5.49 13.65 13.54
N PRO A 63 -4.85 12.82 14.37
CA PRO A 63 -3.52 12.31 14.08
C PRO A 63 -3.51 11.49 12.78
N VAL A 64 -2.39 11.53 12.08
CA VAL A 64 -2.14 10.73 10.89
C VAL A 64 -1.64 9.35 11.30
N LEU A 65 -2.22 8.30 10.71
CA LEU A 65 -1.84 6.91 10.89
C LEU A 65 -1.34 6.34 9.57
N PHE A 66 -0.08 5.95 9.49
CA PHE A 66 0.46 5.27 8.32
C PHE A 66 0.28 3.76 8.39
N SER A 67 -0.19 3.16 7.28
CA SER A 67 -0.27 1.72 7.09
C SER A 67 0.67 1.30 5.97
N HIS A 68 1.84 0.76 6.33
CA HIS A 68 2.93 0.47 5.40
C HIS A 68 2.64 -0.70 4.44
N ALA A 69 3.36 -0.69 3.31
CA ALA A 69 3.29 -1.67 2.24
C ALA A 69 3.75 -3.07 2.66
N TRP A 70 3.60 -3.98 1.70
CA TRP A 70 4.13 -5.33 1.70
C TRP A 70 5.66 -5.36 1.70
N SER A 71 6.25 -6.38 2.31
CA SER A 71 7.70 -6.55 2.50
C SER A 71 8.40 -5.41 3.27
N ARG A 72 7.66 -4.49 3.86
CA ARG A 72 8.20 -3.35 4.60
C ARG A 72 8.02 -3.55 6.10
N ILE A 73 8.87 -2.93 6.84
CA ILE A 73 8.68 -2.62 8.26
C ILE A 73 8.43 -1.12 8.39
N ALA A 74 7.91 -0.69 9.52
CA ALA A 74 7.53 0.71 9.73
C ALA A 74 8.69 1.69 9.40
N ASP A 75 9.90 1.34 9.79
CA ASP A 75 11.06 2.21 9.63
C ASP A 75 11.51 2.38 8.18
N THR A 76 11.19 1.43 7.30
CA THR A 76 11.63 1.47 5.91
C THR A 76 10.57 1.96 4.93
N SER A 77 9.29 2.00 5.33
CA SER A 77 8.20 2.41 4.43
C SER A 77 8.02 3.91 4.35
N PHE A 78 8.04 4.59 5.50
CA PHE A 78 7.76 6.03 5.59
C PHE A 78 8.82 6.82 6.38
N GLN A 79 9.89 6.16 6.81
CA GLN A 79 11.05 6.78 7.44
C GLN A 79 12.31 6.30 6.75
N GLY A 80 13.13 7.18 6.28
CA GLY A 80 14.51 6.87 5.86
C GLY A 80 15.39 6.76 7.10
N ASP A 81 16.24 5.74 7.21
CA ASP A 81 17.03 5.49 8.40
C ASP A 81 18.43 6.09 8.35
N ALA A 82 18.98 6.31 7.18
CA ALA A 82 20.32 6.81 7.03
C ALA A 82 20.33 8.24 6.50
N PRO A 83 21.10 9.15 7.11
CA PRO A 83 21.32 10.47 6.53
C PRO A 83 22.04 10.33 5.19
N HIS A 84 21.46 10.87 4.11
CA HIS A 84 22.12 10.96 2.83
C HIS A 84 22.88 12.28 2.74
N PRO A 85 24.14 12.28 2.32
CA PRO A 85 24.96 13.47 2.29
C PRO A 85 24.47 14.54 1.29
N VAL A 86 23.62 14.16 0.31
CA VAL A 86 23.17 15.06 -0.75
C VAL A 86 21.76 15.62 -0.48
N ASN A 87 20.90 14.87 0.18
CA ASN A 87 19.53 15.32 0.47
C ASN A 87 19.00 14.68 1.77
N GLU A 88 19.48 15.21 2.90
CA GLU A 88 19.10 14.72 4.24
C GLU A 88 17.59 14.73 4.46
N PHE A 89 16.89 15.76 3.92
CA PHE A 89 15.45 15.92 4.14
C PHE A 89 14.63 14.78 3.56
N GLU A 90 14.94 14.35 2.36
CA GLU A 90 14.26 13.21 1.70
C GLU A 90 14.54 11.90 2.42
N ARG A 91 15.72 11.76 3.03
CA ARG A 91 16.12 10.54 3.74
C ARG A 91 15.63 10.45 5.18
N TYR A 92 15.16 11.53 5.76
CA TYR A 92 14.50 11.47 7.08
C TYR A 92 13.10 10.86 7.00
N GLY A 93 12.59 10.62 5.79
CA GLY A 93 11.30 10.01 5.56
C GLY A 93 10.11 10.95 5.85
N VAL A 94 8.99 10.52 5.37
CA VAL A 94 7.74 11.30 5.39
C VAL A 94 7.29 11.59 6.82
N LYS A 95 7.33 10.60 7.71
CA LYS A 95 6.89 10.75 9.10
C LYS A 95 7.66 11.86 9.83
N LYS A 96 8.99 11.81 9.77
CA LYS A 96 9.85 12.80 10.45
C LYS A 96 9.65 14.21 9.90
N ALA A 97 9.46 14.35 8.60
CA ALA A 97 9.20 15.64 7.97
C ALA A 97 7.88 16.25 8.46
N LEU A 98 6.81 15.47 8.49
CA LEU A 98 5.51 15.92 8.98
C LEU A 98 5.54 16.26 10.48
N GLU A 99 6.22 15.45 11.29
CA GLU A 99 6.41 15.71 12.72
C GLU A 99 7.19 17.01 12.99
N ALA A 100 8.17 17.34 12.14
CA ALA A 100 8.91 18.60 12.23
C ALA A 100 8.01 19.84 12.01
N GLU A 101 6.90 19.67 11.29
CA GLU A 101 5.87 20.70 11.06
C GLU A 101 4.71 20.63 12.08
N GLY A 102 4.81 19.79 13.12
CA GLY A 102 3.85 19.70 14.21
C GLY A 102 2.66 18.77 13.98
N VAL A 103 2.67 17.99 12.91
CA VAL A 103 1.68 16.93 12.68
C VAL A 103 1.94 15.78 13.65
N VAL A 104 0.88 15.25 14.26
CA VAL A 104 0.99 14.04 15.09
C VAL A 104 0.86 12.83 14.18
N VAL A 105 1.92 12.04 14.09
CA VAL A 105 2.01 10.90 13.16
C VAL A 105 2.31 9.62 13.91
N TYR A 106 1.52 8.58 13.62
CA TYR A 106 1.77 7.21 14.08
C TYR A 106 2.03 6.29 12.88
N GLN A 107 2.97 5.39 13.06
CA GLN A 107 3.34 4.43 12.04
C GLN A 107 3.52 3.05 12.69
N PRO A 108 2.41 2.34 12.93
CA PRO A 108 2.48 1.01 13.51
C PRO A 108 3.27 0.04 12.65
N ASP A 109 4.08 -0.78 13.30
CA ASP A 109 4.78 -1.88 12.68
C ASP A 109 3.87 -3.10 12.56
N LYS A 110 3.94 -3.77 11.42
CA LYS A 110 3.21 -5.01 11.12
C LYS A 110 4.19 -6.06 10.61
N LEU A 111 3.76 -7.31 10.50
CA LEU A 111 4.54 -8.32 9.80
C LEU A 111 4.80 -7.87 8.35
N ALA A 112 6.03 -8.07 7.89
CA ALA A 112 6.41 -7.75 6.51
C ALA A 112 5.56 -8.53 5.51
N PHE A 113 5.24 -9.79 5.84
CA PHE A 113 4.44 -10.71 5.03
C PHE A 113 3.38 -11.35 5.92
N ALA A 114 2.13 -11.29 5.52
CA ALA A 114 1.00 -12.04 6.07
C ALA A 114 -0.26 -11.74 5.26
N SER A 115 -1.36 -12.39 5.57
CA SER A 115 -2.67 -12.04 5.03
C SER A 115 -3.12 -10.64 5.48
N HIS A 116 -4.06 -10.05 4.76
CA HIS A 116 -4.63 -8.74 5.13
C HIS A 116 -5.26 -8.76 6.51
N GLU A 117 -5.91 -9.87 6.87
CA GLU A 117 -6.58 -10.04 8.15
C GLU A 117 -5.59 -9.96 9.31
N ARG A 118 -4.48 -10.71 9.23
CA ARG A 118 -3.43 -10.66 10.26
C ARG A 118 -2.77 -9.30 10.34
N ARG A 119 -2.40 -8.72 9.19
CA ARG A 119 -1.78 -7.40 9.15
C ARG A 119 -2.72 -6.30 9.62
N GLY A 120 -4.01 -6.40 9.34
CA GLY A 120 -5.01 -5.48 9.85
C GLY A 120 -5.26 -5.59 11.35
N GLN A 121 -5.19 -6.81 11.92
CA GLN A 121 -5.19 -7.00 13.38
C GLN A 121 -3.97 -6.36 14.03
N LEU A 122 -2.77 -6.57 13.46
CA LEU A 122 -1.53 -5.97 13.96
C LEU A 122 -1.51 -4.45 13.81
N LEU A 123 -2.14 -3.90 12.76
CA LEU A 123 -2.31 -2.46 12.61
C LEU A 123 -3.12 -1.86 13.77
N TYR A 124 -4.12 -2.59 14.26
CA TYR A 124 -4.87 -2.18 15.44
C TYR A 124 -4.09 -2.40 16.73
N LYS A 125 -3.55 -3.61 16.94
CA LYS A 125 -2.91 -3.99 18.21
C LYS A 125 -1.81 -5.01 17.96
N LYS A 126 -0.60 -4.67 18.36
CA LYS A 126 0.57 -5.54 18.33
C LYS A 126 1.12 -5.71 19.74
N CYS A 127 1.34 -6.95 20.14
CA CYS A 127 1.90 -7.28 21.45
C CYS A 127 3.36 -7.71 21.37
N ALA A 128 4.04 -7.64 22.51
CA ALA A 128 5.38 -8.18 22.65
C ALA A 128 5.31 -9.71 22.60
N GLY A 129 6.20 -10.32 21.79
CA GLY A 129 6.26 -11.77 21.66
C GLY A 129 7.21 -12.20 20.54
N GLU A 130 7.48 -13.51 20.49
CA GLU A 130 8.33 -14.13 19.46
C GLU A 130 7.51 -14.98 18.48
N THR A 131 6.35 -15.48 18.91
CA THR A 131 5.42 -16.25 18.09
C THR A 131 4.34 -15.37 17.46
N ILE A 132 3.69 -15.86 16.42
CA ILE A 132 2.58 -15.12 15.76
C ILE A 132 1.42 -14.91 16.72
N GLU A 133 1.09 -15.93 17.52
CA GLU A 133 0.02 -15.90 18.51
C GLU A 133 0.28 -14.82 19.57
N GLU A 134 1.50 -14.77 20.10
CA GLU A 134 1.91 -13.72 21.05
C GLU A 134 1.84 -12.33 20.45
N ILE A 135 2.38 -12.16 19.23
CA ILE A 135 2.35 -10.87 18.52
C ILE A 135 0.92 -10.42 18.24
N LEU A 136 0.00 -11.35 17.95
CA LEU A 136 -1.44 -11.09 17.77
C LEU A 136 -2.19 -10.87 19.08
N CYS A 137 -1.49 -10.85 20.22
CA CYS A 137 -2.06 -10.68 21.53
C CYS A 137 -2.95 -11.87 21.98
N GLU A 138 -2.69 -13.06 21.47
CA GLU A 138 -3.35 -14.30 21.86
C GLU A 138 -2.59 -14.92 23.05
N GLY A 139 -2.81 -14.43 24.26
CA GLY A 139 -2.11 -14.93 25.43
C GLY A 139 -2.67 -14.40 26.74
N GLU A 140 -2.18 -14.93 27.87
CA GLU A 140 -2.47 -14.39 29.19
C GLU A 140 -1.68 -13.09 29.40
N ASP A 141 -2.37 -11.99 29.72
CA ASP A 141 -1.80 -10.65 29.98
C ASP A 141 -0.84 -10.11 28.89
N PRO A 142 -1.27 -10.05 27.62
CA PRO A 142 -0.42 -9.60 26.53
C PRO A 142 0.01 -8.13 26.70
N GLN A 143 1.31 -7.88 26.66
CA GLN A 143 1.84 -6.51 26.68
C GLN A 143 1.70 -5.86 25.30
N VAL A 144 0.80 -4.91 25.16
CA VAL A 144 0.66 -4.12 23.92
C VAL A 144 1.87 -3.21 23.72
N VAL A 145 2.51 -3.29 22.58
CA VAL A 145 3.74 -2.53 22.27
C VAL A 145 3.57 -1.58 21.09
N ASP A 146 2.57 -1.82 20.21
CA ASP A 146 2.35 -1.01 19.01
C ASP A 146 0.89 -1.10 18.53
N GLY A 147 0.58 -0.40 17.40
CA GLY A 147 -0.74 -0.35 16.79
C GLY A 147 -1.54 0.89 17.15
N VAL A 148 -2.74 1.00 16.57
CA VAL A 148 -3.70 2.08 16.88
C VAL A 148 -4.03 2.12 18.37
N HIS A 149 -4.13 0.95 19.00
CA HIS A 149 -4.38 0.85 20.45
C HIS A 149 -3.30 1.58 21.26
N ALA A 150 -2.01 1.29 21.01
CA ALA A 150 -0.90 1.97 21.67
C ALA A 150 -0.85 3.47 21.31
N ALA A 151 -1.08 3.82 20.05
CA ALA A 151 -1.17 5.20 19.59
C ALA A 151 -2.25 5.99 20.32
N THR A 152 -3.41 5.36 20.56
CA THR A 152 -4.52 5.97 21.32
C THR A 152 -4.11 6.25 22.77
N PHE A 153 -3.44 5.32 23.44
CA PHE A 153 -2.91 5.55 24.79
C PHE A 153 -1.92 6.70 24.81
N HIS A 154 -0.96 6.69 23.87
CA HIS A 154 0.04 7.74 23.77
C HIS A 154 -0.58 9.13 23.52
N TYR A 155 -1.54 9.20 22.59
CA TYR A 155 -2.24 10.45 22.27
C TYR A 155 -3.03 10.96 23.47
N CYS A 156 -3.89 10.11 24.03
CA CYS A 156 -4.82 10.46 25.11
C CYS A 156 -4.11 10.64 26.46
N GLY A 157 -2.91 10.08 26.67
CA GLY A 157 -2.09 10.35 27.84
C GLY A 157 -1.53 11.78 27.90
N ARG A 158 -1.49 12.50 26.77
CA ARG A 158 -0.93 13.86 26.65
C ARG A 158 -2.03 14.91 26.77
N ALA A 159 -2.01 15.68 27.85
CA ALA A 159 -3.05 16.68 28.15
C ALA A 159 -3.21 17.74 27.05
N GLU A 160 -2.11 18.17 26.45
CA GLU A 160 -2.10 19.16 25.38
C GLU A 160 -2.75 18.64 24.10
N LEU A 161 -2.65 17.35 23.79
CA LEU A 161 -3.30 16.74 22.63
C LEU A 161 -4.81 16.56 22.88
N ARG A 162 -5.19 16.10 24.06
CA ARG A 162 -6.61 16.04 24.44
C ARG A 162 -7.31 17.39 24.33
N ALA A 163 -6.64 18.44 24.79
CA ALA A 163 -7.18 19.79 24.75
C ALA A 163 -7.49 20.29 23.33
N ARG A 164 -6.77 19.84 22.30
CA ARG A 164 -7.02 20.19 20.89
C ARG A 164 -8.45 19.81 20.45
N HIS A 165 -9.01 18.75 21.02
CA HIS A 165 -10.34 18.23 20.66
C HIS A 165 -11.41 18.49 21.74
N GLY A 166 -11.02 19.13 22.85
CA GLY A 166 -11.93 19.36 23.96
C GLY A 166 -12.32 18.10 24.75
N PHE A 167 -11.51 17.04 24.69
CA PHE A 167 -11.74 15.87 25.52
C PHE A 167 -11.52 16.19 27.01
N ALA A 168 -12.51 15.83 27.85
CA ALA A 168 -12.49 16.14 29.26
C ALA A 168 -11.40 15.37 30.03
N ASP A 169 -11.19 14.12 29.64
CA ASP A 169 -10.27 13.20 30.30
C ASP A 169 -9.71 12.16 29.31
N GLU A 170 -8.86 11.27 29.79
CA GLU A 170 -8.25 10.23 28.97
C GLU A 170 -9.27 9.20 28.45
N GLN A 171 -10.30 8.89 29.24
CA GLN A 171 -11.28 7.90 28.85
C GLN A 171 -12.13 8.40 27.69
N SER A 172 -12.68 9.62 27.80
CA SER A 172 -13.45 10.25 26.71
C SER A 172 -12.62 10.42 25.44
N CYS A 173 -11.30 10.67 25.58
CA CYS A 173 -10.39 10.72 24.45
C CYS A 173 -10.23 9.34 23.79
N ARG A 174 -9.98 8.28 24.58
CA ARG A 174 -9.81 6.92 24.04
C ARG A 174 -11.07 6.41 23.32
N GLU A 175 -12.23 6.76 23.81
CA GLU A 175 -13.52 6.43 23.21
C GLU A 175 -13.86 7.25 21.98
N GLY A 176 -13.35 8.48 21.85
CA GLY A 176 -13.73 9.42 20.79
C GLY A 176 -12.63 9.78 19.80
N LEU A 177 -11.37 9.34 20.00
CA LEU A 177 -10.27 9.66 19.11
C LEU A 177 -10.47 9.04 17.73
N GLN A 178 -10.23 9.85 16.69
CA GLN A 178 -10.23 9.41 15.30
C GLN A 178 -8.84 9.53 14.68
N PHE A 179 -8.64 8.94 13.52
CA PHE A 179 -7.38 8.94 12.79
C PHE A 179 -7.60 9.28 11.31
N ASN A 180 -6.66 9.99 10.72
CA ASN A 180 -6.50 10.11 9.29
C ASN A 180 -5.56 8.99 8.81
N ILE A 181 -6.10 7.96 8.16
CA ILE A 181 -5.31 6.83 7.68
C ILE A 181 -4.74 7.16 6.31
N ILE A 182 -3.43 7.03 6.16
CA ILE A 182 -2.75 7.04 4.86
C ILE A 182 -2.07 5.69 4.69
N CYS A 183 -2.46 4.95 3.69
CA CYS A 183 -1.98 3.60 3.44
C CYS A 183 -1.27 3.50 2.08
N HIS A 184 -0.29 2.60 1.97
CA HIS A 184 0.40 2.31 0.72
C HIS A 184 0.31 0.83 0.36
N SER A 185 0.05 0.53 -0.93
CA SER A 185 0.09 -0.83 -1.47
C SER A 185 -0.80 -1.80 -0.67
N GLN A 186 -0.25 -2.93 -0.21
CA GLN A 186 -0.93 -3.90 0.67
C GLN A 186 -1.45 -3.27 1.98
N GLY A 187 -0.84 -2.20 2.46
CA GLY A 187 -1.30 -1.49 3.65
C GLY A 187 -2.75 -0.99 3.54
N CYS A 188 -3.26 -0.80 2.30
CA CYS A 188 -4.62 -0.32 2.10
C CYS A 188 -5.67 -1.40 2.37
N PRO A 189 -5.63 -2.61 1.79
CA PRO A 189 -6.52 -3.67 2.22
C PRO A 189 -6.34 -4.07 3.70
N ASP A 190 -5.11 -3.99 4.28
CA ASP A 190 -4.90 -4.23 5.72
C ASP A 190 -5.70 -3.24 6.57
N SER A 191 -5.58 -1.94 6.28
CA SER A 191 -6.31 -0.90 7.02
C SER A 191 -7.83 -1.01 6.81
N ARG A 192 -8.27 -1.42 5.62
CA ARG A 192 -9.70 -1.68 5.35
C ARG A 192 -10.23 -2.84 6.18
N TYR A 193 -9.48 -3.95 6.30
CA TYR A 193 -9.85 -5.03 7.22
C TYR A 193 -9.96 -4.51 8.66
N MET A 194 -8.98 -3.75 9.14
CA MET A 194 -9.02 -3.16 10.47
C MET A 194 -10.31 -2.34 10.67
N MET A 195 -10.65 -1.49 9.71
CA MET A 195 -11.86 -0.65 9.78
C MET A 195 -13.14 -1.48 9.83
N ALA A 196 -13.24 -2.52 8.98
CA ALA A 196 -14.48 -3.26 8.78
C ALA A 196 -14.70 -4.39 9.79
N ALA A 197 -13.64 -4.95 10.41
CA ALA A 197 -13.71 -6.18 11.16
C ALA A 197 -13.18 -6.10 12.60
N VAL A 198 -12.34 -5.11 12.93
CA VAL A 198 -11.75 -5.00 14.26
C VAL A 198 -12.57 -4.06 15.14
N GLN A 199 -12.82 -4.50 16.38
CA GLN A 199 -13.47 -3.66 17.39
C GLN A 199 -12.43 -2.85 18.18
N ASN A 200 -12.75 -1.59 18.42
CA ASN A 200 -11.99 -0.75 19.34
C ASN A 200 -12.27 -1.19 20.78
N GLU A 201 -11.24 -1.56 21.51
CA GLU A 201 -11.37 -2.08 22.89
C GLU A 201 -11.84 -1.00 23.89
N PHE A 202 -11.71 0.29 23.57
CA PHE A 202 -12.11 1.38 24.47
C PHE A 202 -13.60 1.71 24.34
N SER A 203 -14.10 1.78 23.09
CA SER A 203 -15.50 2.13 22.82
C SER A 203 -16.41 0.91 22.60
N GLY A 204 -15.83 -0.26 22.24
CA GLY A 204 -16.58 -1.44 21.80
C GLY A 204 -17.16 -1.34 20.40
N GLU A 205 -16.92 -0.23 19.68
CA GLU A 205 -17.37 -0.03 18.32
C GLU A 205 -16.37 -0.57 17.30
N LEU A 206 -16.82 -0.78 16.04
CA LEU A 206 -15.91 -1.10 14.95
C LEU A 206 -14.95 0.06 14.68
N MET A 207 -13.72 -0.28 14.28
CA MET A 207 -12.65 0.69 14.09
C MET A 207 -12.97 1.78 13.05
N TYR A 208 -13.88 1.57 12.10
CA TYR A 208 -14.26 2.64 11.18
C TYR A 208 -14.84 3.87 11.89
N ARG A 209 -15.48 3.71 13.05
CA ARG A 209 -15.97 4.82 13.88
C ARG A 209 -14.85 5.72 14.42
N HIS A 210 -13.63 5.22 14.38
CA HIS A 210 -12.40 5.88 14.81
C HIS A 210 -11.54 6.34 13.63
N VAL A 211 -12.15 6.47 12.43
CA VAL A 211 -11.49 6.93 11.22
C VAL A 211 -12.20 8.16 10.66
N ALA A 212 -11.47 9.26 10.52
CA ALA A 212 -11.97 10.50 9.94
C ALA A 212 -11.76 10.51 8.41
N SER A 213 -10.58 10.04 7.95
CA SER A 213 -10.28 9.91 6.53
C SER A 213 -9.45 8.66 6.24
N TRP A 214 -9.58 8.15 5.00
CA TRP A 214 -8.78 7.05 4.48
C TRP A 214 -8.25 7.41 3.10
N THR A 215 -6.92 7.46 2.98
CA THR A 215 -6.19 7.81 1.77
C THR A 215 -5.38 6.60 1.30
N SER A 216 -5.74 6.07 0.13
CA SER A 216 -5.06 4.96 -0.51
C SER A 216 -4.00 5.47 -1.48
N MET A 217 -2.74 5.13 -1.25
CA MET A 217 -1.62 5.45 -2.12
C MET A 217 -1.21 4.19 -2.88
N ALA A 218 -1.46 4.14 -4.19
CA ALA A 218 -1.19 2.97 -5.04
C ALA A 218 -1.67 1.65 -4.39
N GLY A 219 -2.88 1.65 -3.82
CA GLY A 219 -3.40 0.53 -3.03
C GLY A 219 -3.68 -0.72 -3.86
N ALA A 220 -3.33 -1.90 -3.32
CA ALA A 220 -3.65 -3.20 -3.92
C ALA A 220 -5.13 -3.58 -3.66
N ASN A 221 -6.06 -2.66 -3.95
CA ASN A 221 -7.45 -2.75 -3.51
C ASN A 221 -8.26 -3.84 -4.22
N LYS A 222 -7.83 -4.25 -5.41
CA LYS A 222 -8.40 -5.39 -6.16
C LYS A 222 -7.36 -6.49 -6.40
N GLY A 223 -6.23 -6.46 -5.68
CA GLY A 223 -5.10 -7.36 -5.89
C GLY A 223 -4.20 -6.95 -7.05
N THR A 224 -3.33 -7.86 -7.48
CA THR A 224 -2.39 -7.65 -8.58
C THR A 224 -2.10 -8.93 -9.35
N ALA A 225 -2.00 -8.83 -10.67
CA ALA A 225 -1.58 -9.91 -11.55
C ALA A 225 -0.15 -10.40 -11.27
N GLN A 226 0.70 -9.56 -10.67
CA GLN A 226 2.01 -9.99 -10.21
C GLN A 226 1.90 -11.08 -9.15
N ALA A 227 1.02 -10.92 -8.16
CA ALA A 227 0.79 -11.92 -7.13
C ALA A 227 0.23 -13.23 -7.71
N GLU A 228 -0.64 -13.15 -8.72
CA GLU A 228 -1.15 -14.33 -9.42
C GLU A 228 -0.02 -15.08 -10.14
N ALA A 229 0.86 -14.38 -10.86
CA ALA A 229 2.01 -14.98 -11.52
C ALA A 229 2.96 -15.66 -10.52
N VAL A 230 3.23 -15.03 -9.38
CA VAL A 230 4.03 -15.63 -8.31
C VAL A 230 3.34 -16.86 -7.73
N GLN A 231 2.03 -16.83 -7.51
CA GLN A 231 1.27 -17.98 -7.03
C GLN A 231 1.30 -19.13 -8.01
N GLU A 232 1.13 -18.89 -9.31
CA GLU A 232 1.24 -19.91 -10.35
C GLU A 232 2.61 -20.62 -10.30
N LEU A 233 3.69 -19.86 -10.13
CA LEU A 233 5.04 -20.41 -9.95
C LEU A 233 5.19 -21.21 -8.65
N LEU A 234 4.64 -20.72 -7.53
CA LEU A 234 4.67 -21.44 -6.25
C LEU A 234 3.91 -22.78 -6.32
N LEU A 235 2.79 -22.83 -7.05
CA LEU A 235 2.02 -24.05 -7.28
C LEU A 235 2.78 -25.03 -8.19
N ALA A 236 3.57 -24.54 -9.15
CA ALA A 236 4.42 -25.38 -10.01
C ALA A 236 5.65 -25.95 -9.27
N CYS A 237 5.98 -25.44 -8.08
CA CYS A 237 7.12 -25.86 -7.29
C CYS A 237 6.89 -27.23 -6.64
N THR A 238 7.50 -28.29 -7.22
CA THR A 238 7.44 -29.66 -6.70
C THR A 238 8.67 -30.04 -5.86
N GLN A 239 9.77 -29.29 -5.96
CA GLN A 239 11.04 -29.59 -5.29
C GLN A 239 11.19 -28.77 -3.99
N PRO A 240 11.78 -29.35 -2.92
CA PRO A 240 12.19 -28.59 -1.75
C PRO A 240 13.11 -27.42 -2.13
N GLY A 241 12.86 -26.24 -1.59
CA GLY A 241 13.64 -25.03 -1.90
C GLY A 241 13.20 -24.27 -3.16
N CYS A 242 12.41 -24.87 -4.05
CA CYS A 242 11.85 -24.15 -5.20
C CYS A 242 11.00 -22.97 -4.74
N ARG A 243 10.14 -23.16 -3.75
CA ARG A 243 9.27 -22.09 -3.19
C ARG A 243 10.08 -20.94 -2.61
N SER A 244 11.15 -21.25 -1.85
CA SER A 244 12.06 -20.23 -1.34
C SER A 244 12.69 -19.44 -2.46
N LEU A 245 13.17 -20.12 -3.51
CA LEU A 245 13.77 -19.46 -4.68
C LEU A 245 12.77 -18.56 -5.42
N VAL A 246 11.52 -19.00 -5.59
CA VAL A 246 10.46 -18.19 -6.23
C VAL A 246 10.17 -16.96 -5.39
N LEU A 247 10.03 -17.10 -4.07
CA LEU A 247 9.79 -15.98 -3.17
C LEU A 247 11.00 -15.02 -3.13
N ASP A 248 12.22 -15.57 -3.03
CA ASP A 248 13.46 -14.78 -3.09
C ASP A 248 13.56 -13.96 -4.38
N ALA A 249 13.23 -14.59 -5.52
CA ALA A 249 13.24 -13.92 -6.81
C ALA A 249 12.13 -12.87 -6.95
N ALA A 250 10.92 -13.21 -6.50
CA ALA A 250 9.77 -12.31 -6.55
C ALA A 250 9.95 -11.09 -5.63
N PHE A 251 10.69 -11.24 -4.55
CA PHE A 251 10.76 -10.25 -3.48
C PHE A 251 12.12 -9.55 -3.40
N GLY A 252 13.07 -9.94 -4.24
CA GLY A 252 14.41 -9.33 -4.27
C GLY A 252 15.22 -9.49 -2.98
N ALA A 253 14.79 -10.38 -2.08
CA ALA A 253 15.27 -10.44 -0.72
C ALA A 253 15.77 -11.82 -0.34
N ALA A 254 16.75 -12.34 -1.08
CA ALA A 254 17.36 -13.67 -0.89
C ALA A 254 17.79 -14.00 0.56
N SER A 255 17.89 -13.01 1.43
CA SER A 255 18.25 -13.22 2.84
C SER A 255 17.05 -13.34 3.78
N LEU A 256 15.84 -12.90 3.37
CA LEU A 256 14.67 -12.89 4.25
C LEU A 256 13.97 -14.26 4.30
N PHE A 257 14.05 -15.07 3.23
CA PHE A 257 13.34 -16.35 3.13
C PHE A 257 14.17 -17.58 3.53
N GLN A 258 15.16 -17.40 4.39
CA GLN A 258 15.91 -18.53 4.98
C GLN A 258 15.13 -19.23 6.11
N ASN A 259 14.08 -18.61 6.63
CA ASN A 259 13.26 -19.16 7.69
C ASN A 259 11.96 -19.73 7.11
N GLN A 260 11.61 -20.97 7.47
CA GLN A 260 10.42 -21.65 6.99
C GLN A 260 9.12 -20.91 7.37
N ALA A 261 9.10 -20.23 8.53
CA ALA A 261 7.96 -19.41 8.94
C ALA A 261 7.73 -18.22 8.00
N LEU A 262 8.81 -17.55 7.55
CA LEU A 262 8.71 -16.44 6.60
C LEU A 262 8.28 -16.92 5.20
N ILE A 263 8.68 -18.13 4.79
CA ILE A 263 8.21 -18.73 3.54
C ILE A 263 6.70 -18.96 3.57
N LEU A 264 6.17 -19.46 4.68
CA LEU A 264 4.72 -19.65 4.85
C LEU A 264 3.97 -18.32 4.86
N GLN A 265 4.45 -17.34 5.61
CA GLN A 265 3.87 -15.99 5.64
C GLN A 265 3.93 -15.30 4.27
N GLY A 266 5.04 -15.46 3.53
CA GLY A 266 5.18 -14.98 2.16
C GLY A 266 4.15 -15.60 1.23
N GLY A 267 3.91 -16.89 1.34
CA GLY A 267 2.86 -17.61 0.59
C GLY A 267 1.46 -17.10 0.88
N GLU A 268 1.11 -16.87 2.15
CA GLU A 268 -0.18 -16.28 2.54
C GLU A 268 -0.36 -14.87 1.98
N SER A 269 0.69 -14.06 2.04
CA SER A 269 0.67 -12.69 1.53
C SER A 269 0.46 -12.67 0.00
N VAL A 270 1.12 -13.57 -0.73
CA VAL A 270 0.92 -13.71 -2.18
C VAL A 270 -0.52 -14.06 -2.49
N VAL A 271 -1.09 -15.07 -1.82
CA VAL A 271 -2.50 -15.47 -1.99
C VAL A 271 -3.44 -14.29 -1.73
N ALA A 272 -3.23 -13.59 -0.62
CA ALA A 272 -4.07 -12.45 -0.23
C ALA A 272 -4.03 -11.28 -1.26
N LEU A 273 -2.92 -11.14 -1.99
CA LEU A 273 -2.74 -10.12 -3.02
C LEU A 273 -3.22 -10.54 -4.40
N THR A 274 -3.68 -11.78 -4.62
CA THR A 274 -4.24 -12.17 -5.92
C THR A 274 -5.58 -11.49 -6.20
N ARG A 275 -5.87 -11.22 -7.46
CA ARG A 275 -7.19 -10.69 -7.85
C ARG A 275 -8.31 -11.67 -7.48
N LYS A 276 -8.06 -12.98 -7.65
CA LYS A 276 -9.04 -14.00 -7.27
C LYS A 276 -9.46 -13.88 -5.81
N TYR A 277 -8.48 -13.76 -4.87
CA TYR A 277 -8.76 -13.58 -3.45
C TYR A 277 -9.51 -12.27 -3.16
N MET A 278 -9.08 -11.21 -3.80
CA MET A 278 -9.62 -9.88 -3.56
C MET A 278 -11.01 -9.66 -4.14
N THR A 279 -11.32 -10.24 -5.31
CA THR A 279 -12.53 -9.87 -6.07
C THR A 279 -13.45 -11.04 -6.43
N VAL A 280 -13.01 -12.29 -6.26
CA VAL A 280 -13.80 -13.48 -6.67
C VAL A 280 -14.16 -14.34 -5.46
N THR A 281 -13.16 -14.88 -4.76
CA THR A 281 -13.37 -15.77 -3.61
C THR A 281 -12.14 -15.86 -2.73
N THR A 282 -12.35 -15.98 -1.42
CA THR A 282 -11.26 -16.25 -0.47
C THR A 282 -10.85 -17.74 -0.44
N ASP A 283 -11.63 -18.63 -1.07
CA ASP A 283 -11.24 -20.02 -1.29
C ASP A 283 -10.58 -20.18 -2.66
N MET A 284 -9.26 -20.27 -2.67
CA MET A 284 -8.47 -20.34 -3.90
C MET A 284 -8.66 -21.64 -4.70
N GLU A 285 -9.20 -22.68 -4.08
CA GLU A 285 -9.52 -23.95 -4.77
C GLU A 285 -10.94 -23.95 -5.34
N CYS A 286 -11.78 -23.02 -4.92
CA CYS A 286 -13.14 -22.89 -5.40
C CYS A 286 -13.18 -22.24 -6.80
N GLU A 287 -13.91 -22.87 -7.71
CA GLU A 287 -14.24 -22.32 -9.03
C GLU A 287 -15.74 -21.98 -9.08
N PRO A 288 -16.10 -20.69 -9.15
CA PRO A 288 -17.49 -20.26 -9.23
C PRO A 288 -18.16 -20.81 -10.49
N SER A 289 -19.35 -21.37 -10.34
CA SER A 289 -20.16 -21.85 -11.47
C SER A 289 -21.64 -21.59 -11.18
N ALA A 290 -22.53 -21.94 -12.13
CA ALA A 290 -23.97 -21.85 -11.91
C ALA A 290 -24.46 -22.74 -10.74
N GLU A 291 -23.71 -23.80 -10.42
CA GLU A 291 -24.04 -24.78 -9.38
C GLU A 291 -23.18 -24.64 -8.12
N THR A 292 -22.00 -24.00 -8.23
CA THR A 292 -21.03 -23.88 -7.14
C THR A 292 -20.98 -22.44 -6.64
N ARG A 293 -21.42 -22.24 -5.40
CA ARG A 293 -21.26 -20.95 -4.70
C ARG A 293 -20.00 -20.97 -3.85
N CYS A 294 -18.99 -20.21 -4.26
CA CYS A 294 -17.77 -20.02 -3.49
C CYS A 294 -18.00 -19.09 -2.29
N PRO A 295 -17.14 -19.17 -1.27
CA PRO A 295 -17.08 -18.14 -0.24
C PRO A 295 -16.90 -16.75 -0.85
N PRO A 296 -17.41 -15.69 -0.22
CA PRO A 296 -17.26 -14.34 -0.74
C PRO A 296 -15.80 -13.91 -0.80
N SER A 297 -15.48 -13.03 -1.73
CA SER A 297 -14.16 -12.41 -1.87
C SER A 297 -13.80 -11.53 -0.66
N PHE A 298 -12.53 -11.13 -0.58
CA PHE A 298 -12.10 -10.18 0.46
C PHE A 298 -12.87 -8.86 0.38
N ASN A 299 -13.08 -8.33 -0.83
CA ASN A 299 -13.80 -7.08 -1.04
C ASN A 299 -15.28 -7.16 -0.64
N GLU A 300 -15.92 -8.31 -0.85
CA GLU A 300 -17.30 -8.53 -0.40
C GLU A 300 -17.40 -8.69 1.13
N ARG A 301 -16.40 -9.33 1.75
CA ARG A 301 -16.37 -9.52 3.20
C ARG A 301 -16.04 -8.24 3.97
N TYR A 302 -15.16 -7.42 3.41
CA TYR A 302 -14.62 -6.21 4.05
C TYR A 302 -14.74 -5.00 3.10
N PRO A 303 -15.97 -4.57 2.76
CA PRO A 303 -16.18 -3.37 1.98
C PRO A 303 -15.71 -2.12 2.74
N LEU A 304 -15.54 -1.00 2.05
CA LEU A 304 -15.39 0.29 2.73
C LEU A 304 -16.64 0.56 3.56
N PRO A 305 -16.49 0.85 4.87
CA PRO A 305 -17.63 1.12 5.73
C PRO A 305 -18.43 2.34 5.25
N GLU A 306 -19.75 2.19 5.26
CA GLU A 306 -20.71 3.26 4.94
C GLU A 306 -21.60 3.53 6.14
N ASP A 307 -21.51 4.73 6.68
CA ASP A 307 -22.35 5.16 7.78
C ASP A 307 -22.69 6.65 7.63
N PRO A 308 -23.93 6.98 7.24
CA PRO A 308 -24.34 8.37 7.11
C PRO A 308 -24.20 9.19 8.40
N SER A 309 -24.21 8.54 9.57
CA SER A 309 -24.02 9.20 10.86
C SER A 309 -22.55 9.44 11.20
N HIS A 310 -21.63 8.80 10.46
CA HIS A 310 -20.19 8.93 10.61
C HIS A 310 -19.52 8.97 9.23
N PRO A 311 -19.60 10.10 8.53
CA PRO A 311 -19.02 10.22 7.19
C PRO A 311 -17.50 10.16 7.26
N ILE A 312 -16.90 9.27 6.48
CA ILE A 312 -15.46 9.14 6.30
C ILE A 312 -15.09 9.70 4.93
N LEU A 313 -14.05 10.51 4.87
CA LEU A 313 -13.47 10.92 3.58
C LEU A 313 -12.64 9.78 3.02
N TYR A 314 -13.01 9.29 1.84
CA TYR A 314 -12.26 8.29 1.09
C TYR A 314 -11.62 8.91 -0.13
N GLN A 315 -10.31 8.69 -0.32
CA GLN A 315 -9.59 9.10 -1.52
C GLN A 315 -8.54 8.07 -1.93
N SER A 316 -8.26 7.99 -3.24
CA SER A 316 -7.32 7.04 -3.81
C SER A 316 -6.38 7.74 -4.77
N PHE A 317 -5.10 7.71 -4.47
CA PHE A 317 -4.02 8.20 -5.32
C PHE A 317 -3.52 7.08 -6.21
N THR A 318 -3.49 7.36 -7.50
CA THR A 318 -3.15 6.42 -8.56
C THR A 318 -1.95 6.94 -9.34
N SER A 319 -1.09 6.03 -9.78
CA SER A 319 0.01 6.34 -10.68
C SER A 319 0.19 5.24 -11.73
N GLN A 320 0.94 5.55 -12.77
CA GLN A 320 1.34 4.59 -13.80
C GLN A 320 2.72 4.94 -14.36
N ILE A 321 3.38 3.95 -14.91
CA ILE A 321 4.58 4.15 -15.74
C ILE A 321 4.12 4.38 -17.16
N ASP A 322 4.46 5.56 -17.74
CA ASP A 322 4.09 5.94 -19.09
C ASP A 322 5.11 5.47 -20.13
N ASP A 323 6.40 5.42 -19.77
CA ASP A 323 7.48 4.91 -20.61
C ASP A 323 8.35 3.88 -19.88
N ILE A 324 8.00 2.60 -20.04
CA ILE A 324 8.77 1.49 -19.46
C ILE A 324 10.16 1.32 -20.08
N ASN A 325 10.44 1.90 -21.22
CA ASN A 325 11.77 1.85 -21.85
C ASN A 325 12.71 2.91 -21.29
N HIS A 326 12.19 3.82 -20.48
CA HIS A 326 13.05 4.77 -19.78
C HIS A 326 14.06 4.01 -18.89
N PRO A 327 15.36 4.39 -18.92
CA PRO A 327 16.43 3.65 -18.21
C PRO A 327 16.12 3.37 -16.74
N CYS A 328 15.35 4.22 -16.14
CA CYS A 328 14.95 4.14 -14.75
C CYS A 328 14.05 2.96 -14.38
N TYR A 329 13.27 2.47 -15.34
CA TYR A 329 12.30 1.40 -15.09
C TYR A 329 12.75 0.03 -15.61
N MET A 330 14.03 -0.10 -16.00
CA MET A 330 14.55 -1.35 -16.55
C MET A 330 14.39 -2.53 -15.58
N GLU A 331 14.54 -2.31 -14.29
CA GLU A 331 14.39 -3.36 -13.26
C GLU A 331 12.92 -3.70 -12.99
N SER A 332 12.02 -2.75 -13.14
CA SER A 332 10.56 -2.95 -12.99
C SER A 332 9.90 -3.55 -14.22
N ARG A 333 10.62 -3.65 -15.35
CA ARG A 333 10.06 -4.02 -16.65
C ARG A 333 9.33 -5.36 -16.65
N LEU A 334 9.91 -6.38 -16.03
CA LEU A 334 9.30 -7.71 -15.97
C LEU A 334 7.95 -7.68 -15.27
N TYR A 335 7.87 -7.02 -14.13
CA TYR A 335 6.63 -6.91 -13.35
C TYR A 335 5.61 -6.05 -14.08
N TRP A 336 6.06 -4.95 -14.66
CA TRP A 336 5.22 -4.08 -15.49
C TRP A 336 4.61 -4.84 -16.67
N GLU A 337 5.39 -5.67 -17.38
CA GLU A 337 4.91 -6.49 -18.50
C GLU A 337 3.88 -7.53 -18.04
N ILE A 338 4.08 -8.18 -16.88
CA ILE A 338 3.12 -9.14 -16.31
C ILE A 338 1.78 -8.46 -16.03
N VAL A 339 1.80 -7.33 -15.33
CA VAL A 339 0.59 -6.59 -14.98
C VAL A 339 -0.05 -5.97 -16.22
N SER A 340 0.74 -5.35 -17.11
CA SER A 340 0.25 -4.73 -18.34
C SER A 340 -0.46 -5.72 -19.25
N ASN A 341 0.07 -6.95 -19.40
CA ASN A 341 -0.54 -7.98 -20.23
C ASN A 341 -1.85 -8.55 -19.68
N ARG A 342 -2.06 -8.49 -18.37
CA ARG A 342 -3.25 -9.06 -17.71
C ARG A 342 -4.30 -8.01 -17.31
N GLU A 343 -3.83 -6.82 -16.94
CA GLU A 343 -4.67 -5.79 -16.30
C GLU A 343 -4.57 -4.41 -16.95
N GLY A 344 -3.61 -4.17 -17.84
CA GLY A 344 -3.44 -2.90 -18.54
C GLY A 344 -2.50 -1.90 -17.81
N PRO A 345 -2.78 -0.58 -17.86
CA PRO A 345 -1.91 0.45 -17.30
C PRO A 345 -1.60 0.20 -15.83
N ASN A 346 -0.34 0.40 -15.42
CA ASN A 346 0.12 0.07 -14.06
C ASN A 346 1.38 0.86 -13.68
N ASP A 347 1.71 0.83 -12.39
CA ASP A 347 2.87 1.47 -11.78
C ASP A 347 4.10 0.54 -11.65
N GLY A 348 4.10 -0.58 -12.36
CA GLY A 348 5.11 -1.63 -12.25
C GLY A 348 4.70 -2.81 -11.37
N ASN A 349 3.77 -2.63 -10.43
CA ASN A 349 3.32 -3.67 -9.51
C ASN A 349 1.80 -3.84 -9.46
N ILE A 350 1.05 -2.75 -9.57
CA ILE A 350 -0.41 -2.72 -9.37
C ILE A 350 -1.04 -1.95 -10.51
N SER A 351 -2.11 -2.50 -11.09
CA SER A 351 -2.85 -1.83 -12.16
C SER A 351 -3.57 -0.58 -11.66
N VAL A 352 -3.75 0.38 -12.55
CA VAL A 352 -4.55 1.59 -12.33
C VAL A 352 -5.96 1.23 -11.85
N ASP A 353 -6.60 0.19 -12.40
CA ASP A 353 -7.89 -0.30 -11.96
C ASP A 353 -7.91 -0.73 -10.48
N SER A 354 -6.89 -1.48 -10.05
CA SER A 354 -6.77 -1.89 -8.65
C SER A 354 -6.49 -0.72 -7.71
N GLN A 355 -5.66 0.22 -8.12
CA GLN A 355 -5.33 1.39 -7.32
C GLN A 355 -6.52 2.33 -7.11
N ARG A 356 -7.28 2.60 -8.18
CA ARG A 356 -8.35 3.63 -8.20
C ARG A 356 -9.47 3.36 -7.22
N PHE A 357 -9.90 2.13 -7.12
CA PHE A 357 -10.92 1.68 -6.18
C PHE A 357 -12.20 2.56 -6.16
N THR A 358 -12.57 3.11 -7.33
CA THR A 358 -13.62 4.14 -7.45
C THR A 358 -15.03 3.57 -7.53
N THR A 359 -15.18 2.31 -7.94
CA THR A 359 -16.46 1.64 -8.02
C THR A 359 -16.29 0.15 -7.76
N TYR A 360 -17.13 -0.39 -6.92
CA TYR A 360 -17.35 -1.81 -6.84
C TYR A 360 -18.49 -2.17 -7.78
N GLY A 361 -18.26 -3.07 -8.73
CA GLY A 361 -19.32 -3.70 -9.47
C GLY A 361 -20.14 -4.66 -8.59
N PRO A 362 -21.33 -5.07 -9.00
CA PRO A 362 -22.02 -6.20 -8.39
C PRO A 362 -21.12 -7.43 -8.43
N GLY A 363 -20.80 -7.99 -7.26
CA GLY A 363 -19.83 -9.08 -7.10
C GLY A 363 -18.42 -8.65 -6.69
N GLU A 364 -18.06 -7.37 -6.76
CA GLU A 364 -16.75 -6.85 -6.31
C GLU A 364 -16.78 -6.31 -4.87
N GLY A 365 -17.85 -6.53 -4.12
CA GLY A 365 -18.02 -6.09 -2.73
C GLY A 365 -18.29 -4.59 -2.60
N GLY A 366 -18.85 -3.98 -3.64
CA GLY A 366 -18.99 -2.54 -3.70
C GLY A 366 -20.16 -1.99 -2.92
N GLY A 367 -19.85 -1.15 -1.97
CA GLY A 367 -20.74 -0.16 -1.44
C GLY A 367 -20.89 1.05 -2.37
N ALA A 368 -21.84 1.92 -2.06
CA ALA A 368 -22.08 3.16 -2.80
C ALA A 368 -21.18 4.33 -2.34
N THR A 369 -20.22 4.08 -1.43
CA THR A 369 -19.38 5.14 -0.87
C THR A 369 -18.45 5.68 -1.96
N PRO A 370 -18.57 6.96 -2.32
CA PRO A 370 -17.72 7.53 -3.34
C PRO A 370 -16.28 7.65 -2.81
N VAL A 371 -15.35 7.04 -3.52
CA VAL A 371 -13.92 7.27 -3.34
C VAL A 371 -13.49 8.36 -4.31
N ILE A 372 -12.88 9.43 -3.81
CA ILE A 372 -12.39 10.52 -4.64
C ILE A 372 -11.12 10.03 -5.36
N PRO A 373 -11.14 9.86 -6.69
CA PRO A 373 -9.96 9.45 -7.42
C PRO A 373 -8.98 10.62 -7.55
N ARG A 374 -7.70 10.34 -7.35
CA ARG A 374 -6.59 11.28 -7.47
C ARG A 374 -5.51 10.69 -8.35
N TRP A 375 -4.79 11.52 -9.05
CA TRP A 375 -3.60 11.15 -9.78
C TRP A 375 -2.36 11.76 -9.13
N ALA A 376 -1.40 10.93 -8.78
CA ALA A 376 -0.09 11.39 -8.44
C ALA A 376 0.78 11.36 -9.71
N SER A 377 1.42 12.48 -10.01
CA SER A 377 2.35 12.58 -11.12
C SER A 377 3.57 13.40 -10.70
N ALA A 378 4.70 13.14 -11.32
CA ALA A 378 5.84 14.03 -11.22
C ALA A 378 5.83 15.02 -12.41
N THR A 379 6.41 16.19 -12.22
CA THR A 379 6.57 17.19 -13.28
C THR A 379 7.93 17.05 -13.94
N SER A 380 7.98 17.13 -15.26
CA SER A 380 9.26 17.24 -15.97
C SER A 380 9.73 18.69 -15.92
N THR A 381 10.99 18.90 -15.53
CA THR A 381 11.66 20.20 -15.62
C THR A 381 12.06 20.54 -17.05
N ASP A 382 12.12 19.53 -17.93
CA ASP A 382 12.42 19.66 -19.36
C ASP A 382 11.16 19.37 -20.19
N SER A 383 10.57 20.41 -20.75
CA SER A 383 9.36 20.28 -21.57
C SER A 383 9.56 19.48 -22.88
N THR A 384 10.81 19.16 -23.24
CA THR A 384 11.15 18.34 -24.41
C THR A 384 11.20 16.85 -24.09
N GLN A 385 11.23 16.49 -22.78
CA GLN A 385 11.22 15.11 -22.32
C GLN A 385 9.92 14.86 -21.54
N PRO A 386 9.00 14.04 -22.08
CA PRO A 386 7.81 13.68 -21.36
C PRO A 386 8.19 12.95 -20.06
N HIS A 387 7.42 13.20 -19.00
CA HIS A 387 7.61 12.51 -17.74
C HIS A 387 7.37 11.00 -17.93
N PRO A 388 8.26 10.11 -17.45
CA PRO A 388 8.12 8.67 -17.69
C PRO A 388 7.05 7.99 -16.79
N GLY A 389 6.28 8.75 -16.02
CA GLY A 389 5.30 8.25 -15.06
C GLY A 389 5.87 8.05 -13.66
N LEU A 390 5.07 7.56 -12.74
CA LEU A 390 5.46 7.21 -11.38
C LEU A 390 5.37 5.71 -11.16
N ASP A 391 6.45 5.12 -10.63
CA ASP A 391 6.46 3.73 -10.23
C ASP A 391 5.85 3.53 -8.82
N HIS A 392 5.57 2.27 -8.49
CA HIS A 392 4.99 1.87 -7.22
C HIS A 392 5.83 2.28 -6.00
N MET A 393 7.15 2.34 -6.16
CA MET A 393 8.09 2.64 -5.09
C MET A 393 8.22 4.14 -4.80
N ALA A 394 7.71 4.99 -5.69
CA ALA A 394 7.74 6.44 -5.50
C ALA A 394 7.05 6.90 -4.21
N TYR A 395 6.07 6.13 -3.72
CA TYR A 395 5.30 6.45 -2.52
C TYR A 395 5.97 6.03 -1.21
N SER A 396 7.01 5.22 -1.24
CA SER A 396 7.69 4.73 -0.03
C SER A 396 9.17 5.06 -0.07
N SER A 397 9.82 5.11 1.11
CA SER A 397 11.26 5.23 1.15
C SER A 397 11.89 3.99 0.50
N SER A 398 12.74 4.17 -0.50
CA SER A 398 13.26 3.11 -1.36
C SER A 398 14.43 2.34 -0.77
N GLU A 399 14.76 2.50 0.49
CA GLU A 399 15.93 1.86 1.09
C GLU A 399 15.62 0.45 1.62
N VAL A 400 15.30 -0.47 0.73
CA VAL A 400 15.56 -1.88 1.00
C VAL A 400 17.00 -2.15 0.57
N PRO A 401 17.88 -2.64 1.46
CA PRO A 401 19.22 -3.02 1.05
C PRO A 401 19.16 -4.01 -0.13
N GLY A 402 19.72 -3.61 -1.27
CA GLY A 402 19.70 -4.40 -2.52
C GLY A 402 18.63 -3.99 -3.54
N MET A 403 17.75 -3.03 -3.23
CA MET A 403 16.83 -2.39 -4.18
C MET A 403 17.18 -0.89 -4.38
N GLU A 404 18.40 -0.52 -4.06
CA GLU A 404 18.96 0.80 -4.30
C GLU A 404 18.91 1.08 -5.80
N GLY A 405 18.19 2.11 -6.21
CA GLY A 405 18.08 2.50 -7.62
C GLY A 405 16.84 1.99 -8.37
N VAL A 406 15.89 1.33 -7.71
CA VAL A 406 14.66 0.85 -8.36
C VAL A 406 13.68 2.00 -8.68
N SER A 407 13.78 3.14 -8.00
CA SER A 407 13.01 4.32 -8.32
C SER A 407 13.87 5.37 -8.99
N CYS A 408 13.51 5.76 -10.20
CA CYS A 408 14.16 6.84 -10.91
C CYS A 408 13.92 8.24 -10.32
N LEU A 409 13.03 8.31 -9.38
CA LEU A 409 12.74 9.52 -8.64
C LEU A 409 13.68 9.66 -7.42
N GLY A 410 14.75 8.82 -7.40
CA GLY A 410 15.90 9.02 -6.52
C GLY A 410 16.69 10.27 -6.92
N GLU A 411 17.33 10.83 -5.96
CA GLU A 411 17.97 12.12 -5.81
C GLU A 411 18.91 12.59 -6.94
N ASP A 412 19.31 11.72 -7.86
CA ASP A 412 20.26 12.04 -8.93
C ASP A 412 19.60 12.44 -10.27
N ASN A 413 18.26 12.40 -10.35
CA ASN A 413 17.59 12.73 -11.60
C ASN A 413 17.01 14.15 -11.58
N SER A 414 17.88 15.13 -11.83
CA SER A 414 17.54 16.55 -11.92
C SER A 414 16.53 16.88 -13.04
N ALA A 415 16.17 15.89 -13.87
CA ALA A 415 15.18 16.07 -14.93
C ALA A 415 13.73 15.93 -14.46
N PHE A 416 13.50 15.35 -13.27
CA PHE A 416 12.16 15.12 -12.76
C PHE A 416 11.99 15.68 -11.35
N GLU A 417 11.06 16.61 -11.20
CA GLU A 417 10.66 17.13 -9.89
C GLU A 417 9.56 16.26 -9.30
N PHE A 418 9.95 15.37 -8.38
CA PHE A 418 9.03 14.66 -7.52
C PHE A 418 9.59 14.65 -6.09
N SER A 419 8.86 15.23 -5.18
CA SER A 419 9.16 15.14 -3.76
C SER A 419 8.13 14.25 -3.08
N ARG A 420 8.57 13.10 -2.59
CA ARG A 420 7.74 12.21 -1.78
C ARG A 420 7.22 12.92 -0.54
N VAL A 421 8.12 13.60 0.17
CA VAL A 421 7.77 14.39 1.35
C VAL A 421 6.77 15.48 0.98
N GLY A 422 6.99 16.18 -0.15
CA GLY A 422 6.07 17.18 -0.67
C GLY A 422 4.68 16.61 -0.93
N LEU A 423 4.58 15.44 -1.58
CA LEU A 423 3.30 14.78 -1.85
C LEU A 423 2.52 14.50 -0.56
N TYR A 424 3.16 13.87 0.44
CA TYR A 424 2.46 13.57 1.70
C TYR A 424 2.14 14.83 2.50
N ARG A 425 3.01 15.85 2.44
CA ARG A 425 2.76 17.15 3.05
C ARG A 425 1.52 17.81 2.44
N ASP A 426 1.40 17.82 1.12
CA ASP A 426 0.25 18.39 0.41
C ASP A 426 -1.05 17.64 0.73
N ILE A 427 -1.01 16.29 0.81
CA ILE A 427 -2.16 15.48 1.25
C ILE A 427 -2.58 15.88 2.67
N VAL A 428 -1.64 16.00 3.58
CA VAL A 428 -1.91 16.36 4.99
C VAL A 428 -2.43 17.80 5.07
N ALA A 429 -1.87 18.74 4.29
CA ALA A 429 -2.36 20.12 4.22
C ALA A 429 -3.80 20.20 3.69
N GLU A 430 -4.14 19.41 2.69
CA GLU A 430 -5.50 19.32 2.16
C GLU A 430 -6.47 18.76 3.21
N LEU A 431 -6.10 17.69 3.91
CA LEU A 431 -6.89 17.14 5.03
C LEU A 431 -7.11 18.18 6.13
N ALA A 432 -6.05 18.90 6.52
CA ALA A 432 -6.15 19.99 7.50
C ALA A 432 -7.09 21.10 7.02
N GLY A 433 -6.97 21.51 5.75
CA GLY A 433 -7.82 22.52 5.13
C GLY A 433 -9.31 22.13 5.09
N TRP A 434 -9.61 20.84 5.03
CA TRP A 434 -10.98 20.30 5.07
C TRP A 434 -11.48 20.01 6.49
N GLY A 435 -10.63 20.21 7.51
CA GLY A 435 -10.99 20.02 8.92
C GLY A 435 -10.88 18.58 9.45
N TYR A 436 -10.11 17.74 8.74
CA TYR A 436 -9.81 16.38 9.13
C TYR A 436 -8.60 16.25 10.06
#